data_5fd27cbda96b1faafca42c092f7dd409
#
_entry.id   5fd27cbda96b1faafca42c092f7dd409
#
_cell.length_a   1.000
_cell.length_b   1.000
_cell.length_c   1.000
_cell.angle_alpha   90.00
_cell.angle_beta   90.00
_cell.angle_gamma   90.00
#
_symmetry.space_group_name_H-M   'P 1'
#
loop_
_entity.id
_entity.type
_entity.pdbx_description
1 polymer ?
#
loop_
_entity_poly.entity_id
_entity_poly.type
_entity_poly.pdbx_seq_one_letter_code
_entity_poly.pdbx_strand_id
1 'polypeptide(L)'
;MQNSNTTEGTYPELWRETAIKCLRDEAQALLDLIPRLDNNFDRAVQIILNCRGKLIVTGVGKSGHIGAKIAATLSSTGTPSFFINPLDAFHGDLGVIAAEDVVLAISNSGQTDELLRFVPYLSERNIPIIGMSGNPHSLLAQYSAAHLDAGVASEACPLGLAPTSSTTAALAMGDALACALMEARHFRASDFAQFHPGGTLGRRLLTKAKDVMRSEDLPTVPPTMKLGEAVIHVSRGRLGLCVAVEDDRVVGIITDGDVRRAMETSQDRFFALTVNDIMSAQPKMVRPETKI
;
A
#
# COMPACT_ATOMS: atom_id res chain seq x y z
N MET A 1 58.44 -29.25 10.04
CA MET A 1 57.77 -28.39 9.06
C MET A 1 56.41 -28.95 8.80
N GLN A 2 55.42 -28.46 9.52
CA GLN A 2 54.01 -28.79 9.28
C GLN A 2 53.35 -27.52 8.71
N ASN A 3 53.03 -27.58 7.42
CA ASN A 3 52.24 -26.54 6.74
C ASN A 3 50.79 -26.70 7.19
N SER A 4 50.30 -25.80 8.01
CA SER A 4 48.88 -25.58 8.24
C SER A 4 48.33 -24.73 7.11
N ASN A 5 47.81 -25.36 6.05
CA ASN A 5 46.97 -24.72 5.08
C ASN A 5 45.61 -24.44 5.73
N THR A 6 45.47 -23.30 6.38
CA THR A 6 44.17 -22.66 6.57
C THR A 6 43.79 -22.02 5.24
N THR A 7 42.83 -22.60 4.55
CA THR A 7 42.12 -21.98 3.43
C THR A 7 41.36 -20.77 3.96
N GLU A 8 42.06 -19.61 4.00
CA GLU A 8 41.37 -18.32 4.14
C GLU A 8 40.50 -18.13 2.89
N GLY A 9 39.19 -18.23 3.07
CA GLY A 9 38.22 -17.86 2.04
C GLY A 9 38.48 -16.43 1.60
N THR A 10 38.33 -16.15 0.31
CA THR A 10 38.49 -14.78 -0.19
C THR A 10 37.47 -13.85 0.49
N TYR A 11 37.83 -12.62 0.85
CA TYR A 11 36.98 -11.64 1.52
C TYR A 11 35.55 -11.56 0.94
N PRO A 12 35.33 -11.59 -0.38
CA PRO A 12 33.98 -11.59 -0.98
C PRO A 12 33.14 -12.83 -0.65
N GLU A 13 33.73 -13.99 -0.43
CA GLU A 13 33.00 -15.21 -0.03
C GLU A 13 32.54 -15.11 1.43
N LEU A 14 33.39 -14.63 2.32
CA LEU A 14 33.05 -14.39 3.72
C LEU A 14 31.89 -13.38 3.87
N TRP A 15 31.89 -12.30 3.08
CA TRP A 15 30.81 -11.31 3.12
C TRP A 15 29.47 -11.89 2.69
N ARG A 16 29.45 -12.72 1.64
CA ARG A 16 28.24 -13.41 1.17
C ARG A 16 27.74 -14.44 2.19
N GLU A 17 28.62 -15.20 2.80
CA GLU A 17 28.24 -16.15 3.85
C GLU A 17 27.64 -15.44 5.05
N THR A 18 28.24 -14.33 5.50
CA THR A 18 27.72 -13.51 6.59
C THR A 18 26.34 -12.93 6.23
N ALA A 19 26.16 -12.43 5.00
CA ALA A 19 24.86 -11.93 4.56
C ALA A 19 23.79 -13.03 4.48
N ILE A 20 24.15 -14.22 3.97
CA ILE A 20 23.26 -15.38 3.90
C ILE A 20 22.84 -15.80 5.31
N LYS A 21 23.80 -15.85 6.26
CA LYS A 21 23.52 -16.17 7.67
C LYS A 21 22.54 -15.16 8.26
N CYS A 22 22.78 -13.86 8.08
CA CYS A 22 21.90 -12.81 8.57
C CYS A 22 20.46 -12.97 8.07
N LEU A 23 20.28 -13.17 6.76
CA LEU A 23 18.95 -13.38 6.16
C LEU A 23 18.26 -14.64 6.69
N ARG A 24 19.00 -15.72 6.96
CA ARG A 24 18.44 -16.95 7.55
C ARG A 24 18.01 -16.74 8.99
N ASP A 25 18.86 -16.08 9.79
CA ASP A 25 18.55 -15.79 11.18
C ASP A 25 17.32 -14.90 11.33
N GLU A 26 17.19 -13.86 10.49
CA GLU A 26 15.99 -13.00 10.46
C GLU A 26 14.76 -13.77 9.98
N ALA A 27 14.87 -14.60 8.95
CA ALA A 27 13.76 -15.43 8.49
C ALA A 27 13.27 -16.40 9.58
N GLN A 28 14.21 -17.02 10.32
CA GLN A 28 13.86 -17.88 11.44
C GLN A 28 13.17 -17.11 12.57
N ALA A 29 13.67 -15.90 12.89
CA ALA A 29 13.02 -15.04 13.88
C ALA A 29 11.56 -14.72 13.52
N LEU A 30 11.23 -14.54 12.23
CA LEU A 30 9.85 -14.35 11.80
C LEU A 30 9.00 -15.61 11.96
N LEU A 31 9.54 -16.79 11.65
CA LEU A 31 8.82 -18.06 11.84
C LEU A 31 8.53 -18.32 13.33
N ASP A 32 9.45 -17.92 14.20
CA ASP A 32 9.32 -18.07 15.65
C ASP A 32 8.27 -17.12 16.27
N LEU A 33 7.77 -16.11 15.53
CA LEU A 33 6.65 -15.28 15.96
C LEU A 33 5.30 -16.01 15.86
N ILE A 34 5.14 -16.93 14.91
CA ILE A 34 3.87 -17.60 14.63
C ILE A 34 3.25 -18.23 15.90
N PRO A 35 3.97 -19.06 16.68
CA PRO A 35 3.41 -19.66 17.89
C PRO A 35 3.18 -18.66 19.02
N ARG A 36 3.61 -17.41 18.90
CA ARG A 36 3.40 -16.34 19.89
C ARG A 36 2.15 -15.51 19.64
N LEU A 37 1.46 -15.73 18.49
CA LEU A 37 0.15 -15.13 18.22
C LEU A 37 -0.89 -15.82 19.10
N ASP A 38 -1.19 -15.20 20.22
CA ASP A 38 -2.07 -15.71 21.27
C ASP A 38 -3.30 -14.80 21.47
N ASN A 39 -4.05 -15.03 22.51
CA ASN A 39 -5.20 -14.22 22.90
C ASN A 39 -4.87 -12.73 23.13
N ASN A 40 -3.61 -12.37 23.40
CA ASN A 40 -3.21 -10.97 23.50
C ASN A 40 -3.17 -10.30 22.15
N PHE A 41 -2.81 -11.03 21.08
CA PHE A 41 -2.92 -10.52 19.72
C PHE A 41 -4.37 -10.21 19.36
N ASP A 42 -5.30 -11.13 19.64
CA ASP A 42 -6.73 -10.93 19.42
C ASP A 42 -7.26 -9.73 20.21
N ARG A 43 -6.82 -9.60 21.46
CA ARG A 43 -7.17 -8.48 22.33
C ARG A 43 -6.64 -7.15 21.80
N ALA A 44 -5.40 -7.12 21.28
CA ALA A 44 -4.84 -5.93 20.66
C ALA A 44 -5.67 -5.49 19.43
N VAL A 45 -6.02 -6.44 18.56
CA VAL A 45 -6.92 -6.18 17.42
C VAL A 45 -8.24 -5.60 17.90
N GLN A 46 -8.88 -6.21 18.91
CA GLN A 46 -10.16 -5.75 19.44
C GLN A 46 -10.09 -4.35 20.06
N ILE A 47 -9.01 -4.04 20.80
CA ILE A 47 -8.78 -2.69 21.37
C ILE A 47 -8.73 -1.65 20.24
N ILE A 48 -8.00 -1.95 19.15
CA ILE A 48 -7.86 -1.02 18.02
C ILE A 48 -9.17 -0.89 17.24
N LEU A 49 -9.93 -1.96 17.06
CA LEU A 49 -11.24 -1.92 16.40
C LEU A 49 -12.25 -1.05 17.17
N ASN A 50 -12.17 -1.05 18.50
CA ASN A 50 -13.03 -0.26 19.39
C ASN A 50 -12.53 1.18 19.60
N CYS A 51 -11.34 1.52 19.10
CA CYS A 51 -10.76 2.86 19.19
C CYS A 51 -11.62 3.88 18.42
N ARG A 52 -12.07 4.93 19.10
CA ARG A 52 -12.85 6.02 18.49
C ARG A 52 -11.98 7.19 18.01
N GLY A 53 -10.74 7.23 18.49
CA GLY A 53 -9.73 8.21 18.12
C GLY A 53 -8.73 7.66 17.09
N LYS A 54 -7.45 7.72 17.43
CA LYS A 54 -6.32 7.32 16.61
C LYS A 54 -5.47 6.27 17.33
N LEU A 55 -4.75 5.48 16.57
CA LEU A 55 -3.68 4.64 17.11
C LEU A 55 -2.38 5.43 17.08
N ILE A 56 -1.91 5.81 18.25
CA ILE A 56 -0.62 6.49 18.43
C ILE A 56 0.46 5.41 18.54
N VAL A 57 1.43 5.43 17.64
CA VAL A 57 2.58 4.52 17.71
C VAL A 57 3.77 5.28 18.30
N THR A 58 4.48 4.65 19.24
CA THR A 58 5.60 5.31 19.94
C THR A 58 6.73 4.32 20.20
N GLY A 59 7.97 4.81 20.24
CA GLY A 59 9.18 4.04 20.50
C GLY A 59 10.42 4.90 20.34
N VAL A 60 11.55 4.46 20.91
CA VAL A 60 12.82 5.21 20.92
C VAL A 60 13.82 4.55 19.96
N GLY A 61 14.67 5.34 19.30
CA GLY A 61 15.76 4.86 18.46
C GLY A 61 15.29 3.97 17.31
N LYS A 62 15.85 2.77 17.18
CA LYS A 62 15.47 1.82 16.09
C LYS A 62 14.02 1.38 16.21
N SER A 63 13.51 1.14 17.43
CA SER A 63 12.08 0.85 17.64
C SER A 63 11.19 2.01 17.18
N GLY A 64 11.63 3.26 17.34
CA GLY A 64 10.93 4.43 16.83
C GLY A 64 10.85 4.47 15.29
N HIS A 65 11.94 4.18 14.58
CA HIS A 65 11.93 4.10 13.12
C HIS A 65 10.98 3.00 12.61
N ILE A 66 10.99 1.84 13.26
CA ILE A 66 10.05 0.75 12.96
C ILE A 66 8.61 1.19 13.27
N GLY A 67 8.38 1.84 14.42
CA GLY A 67 7.09 2.38 14.81
C GLY A 67 6.52 3.39 13.81
N ALA A 68 7.35 4.28 13.29
CA ALA A 68 6.96 5.22 12.26
C ALA A 68 6.49 4.50 10.97
N LYS A 69 7.21 3.44 10.55
CA LYS A 69 6.76 2.62 9.40
C LYS A 69 5.45 1.90 9.68
N ILE A 70 5.28 1.32 10.87
CA ILE A 70 4.03 0.65 11.27
C ILE A 70 2.87 1.65 11.27
N ALA A 71 3.03 2.85 11.83
CA ALA A 71 2.02 3.89 11.80
C ALA A 71 1.61 4.28 10.38
N ALA A 72 2.58 4.43 9.47
CA ALA A 72 2.33 4.72 8.06
C ALA A 72 1.55 3.59 7.37
N THR A 73 1.91 2.33 7.63
CA THR A 73 1.20 1.16 7.10
C THR A 73 -0.25 1.14 7.59
N LEU A 74 -0.49 1.30 8.90
CA LEU A 74 -1.82 1.32 9.49
C LEU A 74 -2.68 2.44 8.93
N SER A 75 -2.14 3.67 8.81
CA SER A 75 -2.84 4.80 8.18
C SER A 75 -3.26 4.50 6.75
N SER A 76 -2.37 3.90 5.97
CA SER A 76 -2.63 3.57 4.56
C SER A 76 -3.57 2.38 4.37
N THR A 77 -3.82 1.63 5.42
CA THR A 77 -4.70 0.43 5.43
C THR A 77 -5.97 0.61 6.25
N GLY A 78 -6.38 1.86 6.52
CA GLY A 78 -7.67 2.20 7.09
C GLY A 78 -7.72 2.27 8.62
N THR A 79 -6.56 2.28 9.30
CA THR A 79 -6.47 2.57 10.73
C THR A 79 -5.82 3.95 10.92
N PRO A 80 -6.57 5.00 11.28
CA PRO A 80 -5.99 6.31 11.52
C PRO A 80 -4.89 6.23 12.59
N SER A 81 -3.65 6.48 12.20
CA SER A 81 -2.50 6.35 13.08
C SER A 81 -1.35 7.28 12.70
N PHE A 82 -0.54 7.64 13.67
CA PHE A 82 0.70 8.36 13.45
C PHE A 82 1.70 8.06 14.56
N PHE A 83 2.96 8.38 14.30
CA PHE A 83 4.06 8.14 15.21
C PHE A 83 4.36 9.38 16.04
N ILE A 84 4.58 9.19 17.35
CA ILE A 84 5.10 10.22 18.28
C ILE A 84 6.39 9.69 18.91
N ASN A 85 7.45 10.49 18.86
CA ASN A 85 8.67 10.22 19.59
C ASN A 85 8.44 10.52 21.07
N PRO A 86 8.69 9.58 22.01
CA PRO A 86 8.50 9.83 23.44
C PRO A 86 9.31 11.00 23.99
N LEU A 87 10.47 11.29 23.42
CA LEU A 87 11.31 12.41 23.84
C LEU A 87 10.65 13.76 23.53
N ASP A 88 10.05 13.89 22.35
CA ASP A 88 9.39 15.13 21.92
C ASP A 88 8.03 15.29 22.65
N ALA A 89 7.40 14.17 23.02
CA ALA A 89 6.15 14.15 23.75
C ALA A 89 6.20 14.99 25.04
N PHE A 90 7.30 14.94 25.80
CA PHE A 90 7.47 15.72 27.03
C PHE A 90 7.68 17.22 26.79
N HIS A 91 7.87 17.64 25.56
CA HIS A 91 8.04 19.04 25.19
C HIS A 91 6.78 19.67 24.56
N GLY A 92 5.61 19.01 24.70
CA GLY A 92 4.32 19.55 24.28
C GLY A 92 3.48 18.62 23.42
N ASP A 93 4.07 17.63 22.74
CA ASP A 93 3.37 16.74 21.82
C ASP A 93 2.39 15.78 22.53
N LEU A 94 2.45 15.65 23.86
CA LEU A 94 1.41 14.97 24.65
C LEU A 94 0.01 15.54 24.41
N GLY A 95 -0.10 16.82 24.05
CA GLY A 95 -1.36 17.46 23.72
C GLY A 95 -2.08 16.90 22.49
N VAL A 96 -1.37 16.11 21.66
CA VAL A 96 -1.96 15.46 20.48
C VAL A 96 -2.78 14.23 20.87
N ILE A 97 -2.55 13.65 22.06
CA ILE A 97 -3.19 12.42 22.51
C ILE A 97 -4.52 12.75 23.18
N ALA A 98 -5.61 12.24 22.65
CA ALA A 98 -6.96 12.37 23.17
C ALA A 98 -7.36 11.14 24.03
N ALA A 99 -8.41 11.29 24.81
CA ALA A 99 -8.90 10.22 25.69
C ALA A 99 -9.45 9.00 24.89
N GLU A 100 -9.86 9.23 23.66
CA GLU A 100 -10.42 8.20 22.75
C GLU A 100 -9.35 7.43 21.98
N ASP A 101 -8.06 7.82 22.13
CA ASP A 101 -6.94 7.22 21.41
C ASP A 101 -6.50 5.91 22.08
N VAL A 102 -5.72 5.13 21.34
CA VAL A 102 -5.00 3.93 21.80
C VAL A 102 -3.52 4.14 21.51
N VAL A 103 -2.64 3.64 22.36
CA VAL A 103 -1.19 3.75 22.16
C VAL A 103 -0.58 2.37 21.91
N LEU A 104 0.17 2.21 20.82
CA LEU A 104 1.06 1.09 20.55
C LEU A 104 2.49 1.51 20.90
N ALA A 105 3.01 0.99 22.01
CA ALA A 105 4.33 1.29 22.52
C ALA A 105 5.32 0.16 22.18
N ILE A 106 6.44 0.50 21.52
CA ILE A 106 7.41 -0.46 21.01
C ILE A 106 8.76 -0.30 21.71
N SER A 107 9.22 -1.36 22.34
CA SER A 107 10.53 -1.43 23.00
C SER A 107 11.02 -2.87 23.06
N ASN A 108 12.15 -3.21 22.45
CA ASN A 108 12.65 -4.59 22.47
C ASN A 108 12.86 -5.12 23.90
N SER A 109 13.48 -4.34 24.78
CA SER A 109 13.65 -4.72 26.21
C SER A 109 12.36 -4.60 27.02
N GLY A 110 11.42 -3.76 26.60
CA GLY A 110 10.27 -3.34 27.38
C GLY A 110 10.61 -2.57 28.65
N GLN A 111 11.88 -2.06 28.76
CA GLN A 111 12.44 -1.37 29.93
C GLN A 111 13.05 0.00 29.54
N THR A 112 12.72 0.54 28.39
CA THR A 112 13.26 1.83 27.92
C THR A 112 12.72 2.96 28.79
N ASP A 113 13.58 3.65 29.53
CA ASP A 113 13.21 4.67 30.53
C ASP A 113 12.34 5.77 29.93
N GLU A 114 12.73 6.29 28.77
CA GLU A 114 12.01 7.36 28.09
C GLU A 114 10.57 6.93 27.72
N LEU A 115 10.39 5.70 27.33
CA LEU A 115 9.08 5.15 27.02
C LEU A 115 8.26 4.91 28.31
N LEU A 116 8.90 4.38 29.36
CA LEU A 116 8.23 4.10 30.62
C LEU A 116 7.79 5.37 31.36
N ARG A 117 8.48 6.50 31.19
CA ARG A 117 8.02 7.81 31.70
C ARG A 117 6.71 8.27 31.06
N PHE A 118 6.41 7.79 29.87
CA PHE A 118 5.18 8.10 29.14
C PHE A 118 3.95 7.35 29.69
N VAL A 119 4.17 6.18 30.29
CA VAL A 119 3.10 5.29 30.77
C VAL A 119 2.21 5.91 31.85
N PRO A 120 2.72 6.59 32.91
CA PRO A 120 1.84 7.19 33.92
C PRO A 120 0.87 8.21 33.34
N TYR A 121 1.33 9.04 32.41
CA TYR A 121 0.47 10.01 31.71
C TYR A 121 -0.71 9.33 31.00
N LEU A 122 -0.47 8.20 30.33
CA LEU A 122 -1.51 7.43 29.64
C LEU A 122 -2.46 6.76 30.64
N SER A 123 -1.90 6.17 31.69
CA SER A 123 -2.67 5.46 32.74
C SER A 123 -3.62 6.39 33.48
N GLU A 124 -3.19 7.59 33.86
CA GLU A 124 -4.02 8.60 34.52
C GLU A 124 -5.21 9.04 33.68
N ARG A 125 -5.09 8.95 32.36
CA ARG A 125 -6.15 9.29 31.39
C ARG A 125 -6.96 8.10 30.92
N ASN A 126 -6.70 6.89 31.46
CA ASN A 126 -7.30 5.62 31.04
C ASN A 126 -7.14 5.33 29.53
N ILE A 127 -6.02 5.79 28.92
CA ILE A 127 -5.71 5.53 27.52
C ILE A 127 -5.12 4.12 27.41
N PRO A 128 -5.73 3.21 26.65
CA PRO A 128 -5.26 1.84 26.53
C PRO A 128 -3.87 1.78 25.87
N ILE A 129 -2.98 0.99 26.47
CA ILE A 129 -1.64 0.73 25.94
C ILE A 129 -1.59 -0.70 25.39
N ILE A 130 -1.14 -0.84 24.15
CA ILE A 130 -0.71 -2.09 23.56
C ILE A 130 0.82 -2.08 23.60
N GLY A 131 1.44 -2.95 24.38
CA GLY A 131 2.89 -3.07 24.45
C GLY A 131 3.39 -4.08 23.41
N MET A 132 4.45 -3.74 22.69
CA MET A 132 5.17 -4.65 21.82
C MET A 132 6.61 -4.73 22.29
N SER A 133 7.02 -5.89 22.81
CA SER A 133 8.40 -6.08 23.30
C SER A 133 8.85 -7.53 23.16
N GLY A 134 10.16 -7.76 23.34
CA GLY A 134 10.76 -9.08 23.38
C GLY A 134 10.73 -9.74 24.77
N ASN A 135 10.14 -9.09 25.76
CA ASN A 135 10.07 -9.61 27.13
C ASN A 135 8.65 -9.48 27.71
N PRO A 136 7.90 -10.59 27.80
CA PRO A 136 6.54 -10.59 28.33
C PRO A 136 6.45 -10.26 29.84
N HIS A 137 7.57 -10.25 30.55
CA HIS A 137 7.66 -9.89 31.97
C HIS A 137 8.17 -8.46 32.20
N SER A 138 8.35 -7.69 31.13
CA SER A 138 8.82 -6.30 31.21
C SER A 138 7.79 -5.36 31.86
N LEU A 139 8.24 -4.21 32.33
CA LEU A 139 7.34 -3.16 32.83
C LEU A 139 6.35 -2.72 31.77
N LEU A 140 6.80 -2.57 30.53
CA LEU A 140 5.89 -2.23 29.43
C LEU A 140 4.76 -3.26 29.28
N ALA A 141 5.07 -4.56 29.35
CA ALA A 141 4.06 -5.62 29.30
C ALA A 141 3.08 -5.55 30.47
N GLN A 142 3.56 -5.28 31.68
CA GLN A 142 2.73 -5.17 32.89
C GLN A 142 1.75 -3.99 32.83
N TYR A 143 2.13 -2.87 32.21
CA TYR A 143 1.26 -1.70 32.07
C TYR A 143 0.34 -1.78 30.83
N SER A 144 0.51 -2.80 30.02
CA SER A 144 -0.25 -2.94 28.77
C SER A 144 -1.59 -3.64 28.96
N ALA A 145 -2.63 -3.14 28.32
CA ALA A 145 -3.92 -3.82 28.22
C ALA A 145 -3.83 -5.09 27.35
N ALA A 146 -2.90 -5.11 26.39
CA ALA A 146 -2.52 -6.28 25.60
C ALA A 146 -1.00 -6.19 25.30
N HIS A 147 -0.30 -7.33 25.30
CA HIS A 147 1.12 -7.41 25.02
C HIS A 147 1.38 -8.27 23.79
N LEU A 148 2.10 -7.74 22.81
CA LEU A 148 2.56 -8.45 21.62
C LEU A 148 4.01 -8.88 21.84
N ASP A 149 4.23 -10.18 21.94
CA ASP A 149 5.58 -10.74 22.10
C ASP A 149 6.29 -10.80 20.74
N ALA A 150 7.20 -9.85 20.52
CA ALA A 150 8.07 -9.76 19.34
C ALA A 150 9.53 -10.17 19.67
N GLY A 151 9.73 -11.00 20.69
CA GLY A 151 11.04 -11.47 21.14
C GLY A 151 11.75 -12.30 20.06
N VAL A 152 13.06 -12.21 20.05
CA VAL A 152 13.94 -13.01 19.18
C VAL A 152 14.98 -13.74 20.02
N ALA A 153 15.47 -14.88 19.52
CA ALA A 153 16.49 -15.65 20.21
C ALA A 153 17.84 -14.92 20.26
N SER A 154 18.19 -14.22 19.18
CA SER A 154 19.42 -13.43 19.05
C SER A 154 19.32 -12.43 17.90
N GLU A 155 20.18 -11.43 17.91
CA GLU A 155 20.37 -10.55 16.78
C GLU A 155 21.21 -11.23 15.69
N ALA A 156 20.86 -11.01 14.41
CA ALA A 156 21.58 -11.54 13.26
C ALA A 156 22.93 -10.82 13.01
N CYS A 157 23.14 -9.70 13.67
CA CYS A 157 24.38 -8.94 13.63
C CYS A 157 25.55 -9.81 14.11
N PRO A 158 26.74 -9.83 13.45
CA PRO A 158 27.88 -10.64 13.84
C PRO A 158 28.37 -10.42 15.28
N LEU A 159 28.11 -9.24 15.84
CA LEU A 159 28.44 -8.90 17.22
C LEU A 159 27.27 -9.17 18.19
N GLY A 160 26.08 -9.52 17.70
CA GLY A 160 24.88 -9.67 18.52
C GLY A 160 24.39 -8.39 19.20
N LEU A 161 24.83 -7.21 18.73
CA LEU A 161 24.56 -5.92 19.38
C LEU A 161 23.61 -5.01 18.57
N ALA A 162 23.78 -4.98 17.28
CA ALA A 162 22.93 -4.12 16.44
C ALA A 162 21.54 -4.74 16.27
N PRO A 163 20.47 -3.99 16.53
CA PRO A 163 19.09 -4.46 16.29
C PRO A 163 18.88 -4.80 14.82
N THR A 164 18.68 -6.08 14.54
CA THR A 164 18.46 -6.69 13.23
C THR A 164 17.23 -7.59 13.31
N SER A 165 17.36 -8.83 13.80
CA SER A 165 16.23 -9.74 13.99
C SER A 165 15.10 -9.13 14.82
N SER A 166 15.43 -8.40 15.90
CA SER A 166 14.42 -7.78 16.77
C SER A 166 13.63 -6.68 16.06
N THR A 167 14.28 -5.88 15.22
CA THR A 167 13.58 -4.83 14.44
C THR A 167 12.76 -5.43 13.30
N THR A 168 13.25 -6.47 12.65
CA THR A 168 12.52 -7.20 11.62
C THR A 168 11.29 -7.91 12.21
N ALA A 169 11.42 -8.53 13.37
CA ALA A 169 10.31 -9.17 14.09
C ALA A 169 9.23 -8.14 14.52
N ALA A 170 9.65 -7.01 15.11
CA ALA A 170 8.72 -5.95 15.50
C ALA A 170 7.95 -5.37 14.28
N LEU A 171 8.64 -5.18 13.14
CA LEU A 171 8.04 -4.74 11.90
C LEU A 171 7.01 -5.75 11.39
N ALA A 172 7.37 -7.03 11.33
CA ALA A 172 6.48 -8.09 10.87
C ALA A 172 5.25 -8.26 11.77
N MET A 173 5.41 -8.14 13.09
CA MET A 173 4.29 -8.14 14.04
C MET A 173 3.33 -6.95 13.78
N GLY A 174 3.87 -5.77 13.49
CA GLY A 174 3.09 -4.60 13.10
C GLY A 174 2.34 -4.77 11.79
N ASP A 175 2.96 -5.41 10.80
CA ASP A 175 2.32 -5.72 9.52
C ASP A 175 1.25 -6.80 9.68
N ALA A 176 1.47 -7.81 10.52
CA ALA A 176 0.46 -8.81 10.88
C ALA A 176 -0.76 -8.16 11.54
N LEU A 177 -0.54 -7.22 12.45
CA LEU A 177 -1.60 -6.44 13.09
C LEU A 177 -2.40 -5.62 12.07
N ALA A 178 -1.72 -4.95 11.15
CA ALA A 178 -2.37 -4.20 10.06
C ALA A 178 -3.22 -5.10 9.16
N CYS A 179 -2.70 -6.27 8.76
CA CYS A 179 -3.43 -7.25 7.96
C CYS A 179 -4.66 -7.80 8.68
N ALA A 180 -4.55 -8.12 9.97
CA ALA A 180 -5.68 -8.57 10.77
C ALA A 180 -6.78 -7.51 10.88
N LEU A 181 -6.40 -6.24 11.04
CA LEU A 181 -7.34 -5.12 11.07
C LEU A 181 -8.01 -4.87 9.71
N MET A 182 -7.29 -5.05 8.60
CA MET A 182 -7.86 -4.99 7.24
C MET A 182 -8.92 -6.08 7.05
N GLU A 183 -8.61 -7.31 7.43
CA GLU A 183 -9.55 -8.44 7.34
C GLU A 183 -10.80 -8.19 8.18
N ALA A 184 -10.63 -7.79 9.45
CA ALA A 184 -11.72 -7.51 10.38
C ALA A 184 -12.65 -6.37 9.90
N ARG A 185 -12.13 -5.41 9.14
CA ARG A 185 -12.90 -4.28 8.55
C ARG A 185 -13.40 -4.55 7.15
N HIS A 186 -13.13 -5.72 6.57
CA HIS A 186 -13.41 -6.03 5.15
C HIS A 186 -12.83 -4.98 4.20
N PHE A 187 -11.60 -4.50 4.48
CA PHE A 187 -10.92 -3.46 3.73
C PHE A 187 -10.63 -3.93 2.30
N ARG A 188 -11.04 -3.14 1.31
CA ARG A 188 -10.99 -3.50 -0.11
C ARG A 188 -9.93 -2.69 -0.87
N ALA A 189 -9.56 -3.17 -2.04
CA ALA A 189 -8.68 -2.44 -2.95
C ALA A 189 -9.20 -1.03 -3.30
N SER A 190 -10.53 -0.85 -3.36
CA SER A 190 -11.16 0.47 -3.54
C SER A 190 -10.88 1.43 -2.39
N ASP A 191 -10.78 0.91 -1.16
CA ASP A 191 -10.52 1.71 0.03
C ASP A 191 -9.04 2.10 0.07
N PHE A 192 -8.16 1.16 -0.28
CA PHE A 192 -6.72 1.43 -0.44
C PHE A 192 -6.44 2.52 -1.48
N ALA A 193 -7.17 2.51 -2.59
CA ALA A 193 -7.04 3.51 -3.65
C ALA A 193 -7.37 4.93 -3.18
N GLN A 194 -8.33 5.08 -2.24
CA GLN A 194 -8.70 6.39 -1.67
C GLN A 194 -7.53 7.02 -0.88
N PHE A 195 -6.73 6.20 -0.20
CA PHE A 195 -5.54 6.67 0.52
C PHE A 195 -4.30 6.84 -0.37
N HIS A 196 -4.33 6.33 -1.61
CA HIS A 196 -3.22 6.39 -2.57
C HIS A 196 -3.63 6.96 -3.95
N PRO A 197 -4.30 8.13 -4.01
CA PRO A 197 -4.88 8.63 -5.27
C PRO A 197 -3.84 8.93 -6.35
N GLY A 198 -2.63 9.30 -5.97
CA GLY A 198 -1.53 9.61 -6.90
C GLY A 198 -0.75 8.40 -7.42
N GLY A 199 -0.92 7.23 -6.83
CA GLY A 199 -0.23 6.00 -7.23
C GLY A 199 -0.84 5.35 -8.49
N THR A 200 -0.05 4.50 -9.17
CA THR A 200 -0.53 3.77 -10.36
C THR A 200 -1.79 2.94 -10.07
N LEU A 201 -1.83 2.27 -8.90
CA LEU A 201 -2.99 1.50 -8.48
C LEU A 201 -4.20 2.39 -8.18
N GLY A 202 -3.99 3.53 -7.49
CA GLY A 202 -5.04 4.50 -7.19
C GLY A 202 -5.67 5.05 -8.48
N ARG A 203 -4.85 5.51 -9.41
CA ARG A 203 -5.31 5.97 -10.73
C ARG A 203 -6.13 4.90 -11.43
N ARG A 204 -5.61 3.68 -11.54
CA ARG A 204 -6.30 2.57 -12.21
C ARG A 204 -7.66 2.22 -11.59
N LEU A 205 -7.80 2.33 -10.26
CA LEU A 205 -9.04 1.96 -9.54
C LEU A 205 -10.04 3.11 -9.44
N LEU A 206 -9.59 4.37 -9.55
CA LEU A 206 -10.42 5.55 -9.36
C LEU A 206 -10.77 6.25 -10.67
N THR A 207 -9.96 6.10 -11.75
CA THR A 207 -10.19 6.78 -13.03
C THR A 207 -11.49 6.30 -13.66
N LYS A 208 -12.33 7.25 -14.06
CA LYS A 208 -13.57 7.05 -14.79
C LYS A 208 -13.41 7.47 -16.24
N ALA A 209 -14.27 7.00 -17.11
CA ALA A 209 -14.27 7.38 -18.50
C ALA A 209 -14.29 8.91 -18.68
N LYS A 210 -15.07 9.66 -17.89
CA LYS A 210 -15.14 11.12 -17.92
C LYS A 210 -13.82 11.84 -17.64
N ASP A 211 -12.90 11.21 -16.86
CA ASP A 211 -11.64 11.83 -16.47
C ASP A 211 -10.60 11.81 -17.59
N VAL A 212 -10.84 11.00 -18.64
CA VAL A 212 -9.94 10.82 -19.80
C VAL A 212 -10.63 10.99 -21.14
N MET A 213 -11.98 11.02 -21.18
CA MET A 213 -12.70 11.19 -22.42
C MET A 213 -12.48 12.61 -22.99
N ARG A 214 -12.46 12.71 -24.30
CA ARG A 214 -12.59 13.98 -24.99
C ARG A 214 -14.08 14.37 -25.06
N SER A 215 -14.40 15.59 -24.67
CA SER A 215 -15.77 16.11 -24.64
C SER A 215 -16.04 17.21 -25.68
N GLU A 216 -14.97 17.77 -26.27
CA GLU A 216 -15.04 18.86 -27.25
C GLU A 216 -14.44 18.43 -28.58
N ASP A 217 -14.88 19.09 -29.66
CA ASP A 217 -14.41 18.84 -31.04
C ASP A 217 -14.41 17.35 -31.40
N LEU A 218 -15.49 16.66 -31.11
CA LEU A 218 -15.61 15.23 -31.39
C LEU A 218 -15.71 15.02 -32.92
N PRO A 219 -14.94 14.10 -33.52
CA PRO A 219 -14.99 13.78 -34.92
C PRO A 219 -16.26 12.96 -35.24
N THR A 220 -17.40 13.63 -35.41
CA THR A 220 -18.67 13.00 -35.74
C THR A 220 -19.00 13.21 -37.23
N VAL A 221 -19.61 12.21 -37.82
CA VAL A 221 -20.03 12.25 -39.25
C VAL A 221 -21.37 11.52 -39.42
N PRO A 222 -22.23 11.93 -40.38
CA PRO A 222 -23.41 11.15 -40.68
C PRO A 222 -23.05 9.86 -41.44
N PRO A 223 -23.81 8.77 -41.31
CA PRO A 223 -23.54 7.49 -41.99
C PRO A 223 -23.54 7.62 -43.52
N THR A 224 -24.26 8.61 -44.06
CA THR A 224 -24.37 8.87 -45.50
C THR A 224 -23.18 9.63 -46.08
N MET A 225 -22.28 10.18 -45.26
CA MET A 225 -21.12 10.92 -45.73
C MET A 225 -20.20 10.04 -46.58
N LYS A 226 -19.67 10.61 -47.68
CA LYS A 226 -18.71 9.92 -48.54
C LYS A 226 -17.40 9.66 -47.78
N LEU A 227 -16.80 8.51 -48.02
CA LEU A 227 -15.64 8.06 -47.30
C LEU A 227 -14.42 8.95 -47.50
N GLY A 228 -14.25 9.52 -48.67
CA GLY A 228 -13.19 10.51 -48.95
C GLY A 228 -13.29 11.76 -48.07
N GLU A 229 -14.50 12.22 -47.74
CA GLU A 229 -14.74 13.34 -46.83
C GLU A 229 -14.55 12.93 -45.39
N ALA A 230 -15.03 11.74 -45.00
CA ALA A 230 -14.89 11.22 -43.65
C ALA A 230 -13.44 11.08 -43.22
N VAL A 231 -12.51 10.73 -44.12
CA VAL A 231 -11.06 10.65 -43.87
C VAL A 231 -10.52 11.98 -43.34
N ILE A 232 -11.04 13.12 -43.84
CA ILE A 232 -10.60 14.44 -43.38
C ILE A 232 -11.04 14.65 -41.92
N HIS A 233 -12.22 14.21 -41.54
CA HIS A 233 -12.71 14.28 -40.15
C HIS A 233 -11.89 13.37 -39.20
N VAL A 234 -11.54 12.14 -39.62
CA VAL A 234 -10.66 11.25 -38.87
C VAL A 234 -9.30 11.93 -38.60
N SER A 235 -8.71 12.50 -39.66
CA SER A 235 -7.41 13.17 -39.60
C SER A 235 -7.44 14.40 -38.68
N ARG A 236 -8.45 15.27 -38.84
CA ARG A 236 -8.63 16.48 -38.01
C ARG A 236 -8.89 16.14 -36.55
N GLY A 237 -9.67 15.10 -36.31
CA GLY A 237 -10.01 14.65 -34.96
C GLY A 237 -8.80 14.17 -34.14
N ARG A 238 -7.71 13.73 -34.76
CA ARG A 238 -6.47 13.23 -34.12
C ARG A 238 -6.71 12.09 -33.10
N LEU A 239 -7.83 11.37 -33.24
CA LEU A 239 -8.18 10.21 -32.40
C LEU A 239 -8.01 8.88 -33.17
N GLY A 240 -7.66 8.96 -34.46
CA GLY A 240 -7.58 7.79 -35.33
C GLY A 240 -8.94 7.13 -35.60
N LEU A 241 -10.03 7.87 -35.36
CA LEU A 241 -11.40 7.40 -35.56
C LEU A 241 -12.38 8.56 -35.81
N CYS A 242 -13.57 8.23 -36.37
CA CYS A 242 -14.77 9.06 -36.35
C CYS A 242 -15.95 8.27 -35.80
N VAL A 243 -16.90 8.96 -35.20
CA VAL A 243 -18.14 8.38 -34.68
C VAL A 243 -19.26 8.70 -35.70
N ALA A 244 -19.93 7.66 -36.18
CA ALA A 244 -21.10 7.83 -37.03
C ALA A 244 -22.35 8.13 -36.17
N VAL A 245 -22.99 9.27 -36.43
CA VAL A 245 -24.15 9.75 -35.65
C VAL A 245 -25.33 10.00 -36.62
N GLU A 246 -26.50 9.51 -36.25
CA GLU A 246 -27.76 9.70 -36.90
C GLU A 246 -28.85 9.99 -35.86
N ASP A 247 -29.65 11.03 -36.04
CA ASP A 247 -30.69 11.46 -35.09
C ASP A 247 -30.20 11.53 -33.63
N ASP A 248 -29.04 12.18 -33.41
CA ASP A 248 -28.35 12.32 -32.13
C ASP A 248 -27.97 11.00 -31.45
N ARG A 249 -27.93 9.92 -32.22
CA ARG A 249 -27.52 8.59 -31.71
C ARG A 249 -26.26 8.08 -32.40
N VAL A 250 -25.40 7.49 -31.63
CA VAL A 250 -24.23 6.78 -32.16
C VAL A 250 -24.69 5.49 -32.83
N VAL A 251 -24.52 5.41 -34.15
CA VAL A 251 -24.91 4.24 -34.97
C VAL A 251 -23.71 3.39 -35.38
N GLY A 252 -22.48 3.97 -35.36
CA GLY A 252 -21.27 3.24 -35.74
C GLY A 252 -19.99 4.00 -35.40
N ILE A 253 -18.89 3.37 -35.70
CA ILE A 253 -17.54 3.92 -35.58
C ILE A 253 -16.71 3.49 -36.78
N ILE A 254 -15.89 4.38 -37.31
CA ILE A 254 -14.84 4.07 -38.29
C ILE A 254 -13.48 4.43 -37.74
N THR A 255 -12.49 3.58 -37.96
CA THR A 255 -11.12 3.78 -37.55
C THR A 255 -10.18 3.94 -38.74
N ASP A 256 -8.96 4.45 -38.52
CA ASP A 256 -7.90 4.46 -39.56
C ASP A 256 -7.68 3.08 -40.17
N GLY A 257 -7.84 2.02 -39.37
CA GLY A 257 -7.74 0.64 -39.83
C GLY A 257 -8.85 0.26 -40.79
N ASP A 258 -10.10 0.72 -40.57
CA ASP A 258 -11.24 0.45 -41.44
C ASP A 258 -11.08 1.17 -42.77
N VAL A 259 -10.65 2.44 -42.72
CA VAL A 259 -10.35 3.24 -43.91
C VAL A 259 -9.29 2.57 -44.75
N ARG A 260 -8.19 2.13 -44.14
CA ARG A 260 -7.09 1.46 -44.85
C ARG A 260 -7.52 0.14 -45.52
N ARG A 261 -8.28 -0.67 -44.83
CA ARG A 261 -8.86 -1.90 -45.40
C ARG A 261 -9.80 -1.62 -46.55
N ALA A 262 -10.62 -0.59 -46.44
CA ALA A 262 -11.53 -0.17 -47.52
C ALA A 262 -10.75 0.31 -48.76
N MET A 263 -9.63 1.03 -48.58
CA MET A 263 -8.76 1.45 -49.71
C MET A 263 -8.17 0.21 -50.41
N GLU A 264 -7.66 -0.76 -49.67
CA GLU A 264 -7.09 -1.98 -50.24
C GLU A 264 -8.08 -2.82 -51.00
N THR A 265 -9.31 -2.96 -50.47
CA THR A 265 -10.34 -3.88 -51.06
C THR A 265 -11.17 -3.24 -52.15
N SER A 266 -11.42 -1.93 -52.08
CA SER A 266 -12.36 -1.24 -53.02
C SER A 266 -11.65 -0.48 -54.14
N GLN A 267 -10.33 -0.24 -54.03
CA GLN A 267 -9.50 0.46 -55.01
C GLN A 267 -10.19 1.66 -55.63
N ASP A 268 -10.49 1.67 -56.95
CA ASP A 268 -11.10 2.79 -57.63
C ASP A 268 -12.51 3.18 -57.13
N ARG A 269 -13.21 2.24 -56.45
CA ARG A 269 -14.53 2.48 -55.86
C ARG A 269 -14.50 3.11 -54.46
N PHE A 270 -13.34 3.28 -53.86
CA PHE A 270 -13.19 3.83 -52.52
C PHE A 270 -13.96 5.17 -52.32
N PHE A 271 -13.84 6.09 -53.26
CA PHE A 271 -14.50 7.40 -53.18
C PHE A 271 -16.01 7.36 -53.40
N ALA A 272 -16.54 6.25 -53.92
CA ALA A 272 -17.98 6.03 -54.06
C ALA A 272 -18.63 5.50 -52.77
N LEU A 273 -17.85 4.88 -51.86
CA LEU A 273 -18.32 4.34 -50.61
C LEU A 273 -18.76 5.47 -49.65
N THR A 274 -19.67 5.10 -48.74
CA THR A 274 -20.13 5.91 -47.62
C THR A 274 -19.57 5.35 -46.28
N VAL A 275 -19.70 6.14 -45.23
CA VAL A 275 -19.36 5.70 -43.85
C VAL A 275 -20.14 4.44 -43.48
N ASN A 276 -21.42 4.35 -43.86
CA ASN A 276 -22.28 3.20 -43.58
C ASN A 276 -21.77 1.89 -44.21
N ASP A 277 -21.03 1.96 -45.33
CA ASP A 277 -20.53 0.77 -46.01
C ASP A 277 -19.36 0.08 -45.26
N ILE A 278 -18.65 0.81 -44.39
CA ILE A 278 -17.45 0.31 -43.71
C ILE A 278 -17.48 0.44 -42.20
N MET A 279 -18.42 1.18 -41.62
CA MET A 279 -18.46 1.40 -40.17
C MET A 279 -18.69 0.09 -39.42
N SER A 280 -18.07 -0.02 -38.27
CA SER A 280 -18.46 -1.01 -37.27
C SER A 280 -19.74 -0.53 -36.59
N ALA A 281 -20.86 -1.21 -36.88
CA ALA A 281 -22.15 -0.91 -36.27
C ALA A 281 -22.19 -1.30 -34.81
N GLN A 282 -22.96 -0.60 -33.98
CA GLN A 282 -23.16 -0.88 -32.57
C GLN A 282 -21.82 -0.97 -31.77
N PRO A 283 -21.01 0.10 -31.77
CA PRO A 283 -19.75 0.11 -31.06
C PRO A 283 -19.98 -0.12 -29.56
N LYS A 284 -18.99 -0.70 -28.87
CA LYS A 284 -19.02 -0.79 -27.41
C LYS A 284 -18.99 0.61 -26.81
N MET A 285 -19.97 0.92 -26.01
CA MET A 285 -20.10 2.22 -25.33
C MET A 285 -20.03 2.03 -23.83
N VAL A 286 -19.48 3.02 -23.15
CA VAL A 286 -19.46 3.11 -21.68
C VAL A 286 -20.07 4.45 -21.26
N ARG A 287 -20.59 4.50 -20.04
CA ARG A 287 -21.06 5.76 -19.45
C ARG A 287 -19.89 6.56 -18.90
N PRO A 288 -19.98 7.91 -18.82
CA PRO A 288 -18.93 8.75 -18.25
C PRO A 288 -18.49 8.30 -16.85
N GLU A 289 -19.38 7.76 -16.05
CA GLU A 289 -19.12 7.29 -14.70
C GLU A 289 -18.50 5.87 -14.63
N THR A 290 -18.37 5.20 -15.77
CA THR A 290 -17.77 3.86 -15.82
C THR A 290 -16.29 3.93 -15.47
N LYS A 291 -15.83 3.08 -14.56
CA LYS A 291 -14.40 2.89 -14.25
C LYS A 291 -13.68 2.24 -15.45
N ILE A 292 -12.45 2.64 -15.71
CA ILE A 292 -11.63 2.17 -16.83
C ILE A 292 -10.35 1.50 -16.35
#